data_b597b2b05cd4b9df54cb0c37f09308e8
#
_entry.id   b597b2b05cd4b9df54cb0c37f09308e8
#
_cell.length_a   1.000
_cell.length_b   1.000
_cell.length_c   1.000
_cell.angle_alpha   90.00
_cell.angle_beta   90.00
_cell.angle_gamma   90.00
#
_symmetry.space_group_name_H-M   'P 1'
#
loop_
_entity.id
_entity.type
_entity.pdbx_description
1 polymer ?
#
loop_
_entity_poly.entity_id
_entity_poly.type
_entity_poly.pdbx_seq_one_letter_code
_entity_poly.pdbx_strand_id
1 'polypeptide(L)'
;MQKSEKLSLSMLLILLNWLKQHKAVNLSLVFIYGISLVFLHDFFVGLSYNTMNSLSLPVYNKVVLIVSLCGGVAVFASLLYMLYKTTENRRWKLFFLLATSLLIALHYKFLFEMNIEVVHVLEFTLLSVLLFPLLGSFGASVAFTLPFIFVNEWYQYVVLYPGYIQYIEFNDIVIDLLGCGMAMIVLWIAGVKPVSQPLYKKPEIIFLAVVNVLIVVLLATCVLTFYPDNKCENTFLVLNQLQNPHMFWQTHVYGAVYHVMKPLEGLVIVNGVCVFFSFMSFVAQK
;
A
#
# COMPACT_ATOMS: atom_id res chain seq x y z
N MET A 1 12.51 27.77 13.69
CA MET A 1 12.13 26.73 12.75
C MET A 1 13.30 25.79 12.36
N GLN A 2 14.41 26.28 11.81
CA GLN A 2 15.53 25.44 11.33
C GLN A 2 16.16 24.49 12.38
N LYS A 3 16.18 24.86 13.66
CA LYS A 3 16.73 24.04 14.76
C LYS A 3 15.80 22.86 15.14
N SER A 4 14.48 23.06 15.07
CA SER A 4 13.46 22.05 15.34
C SER A 4 13.39 20.99 14.23
N GLU A 5 13.50 21.40 12.95
CA GLU A 5 13.50 20.48 11.80
C GLU A 5 14.75 19.58 11.80
N LYS A 6 15.93 20.11 12.12
CA LYS A 6 17.14 19.29 12.27
C LYS A 6 17.03 18.30 13.43
N LEU A 7 16.33 18.67 14.50
CA LEU A 7 16.15 17.81 15.66
C LEU A 7 15.21 16.63 15.32
N SER A 8 14.08 16.87 14.65
CA SER A 8 13.12 15.82 14.28
C SER A 8 13.72 14.83 13.27
N LEU A 9 14.48 15.31 12.29
CA LEU A 9 15.17 14.46 11.32
C LEU A 9 16.25 13.59 11.98
N SER A 10 17.00 14.17 12.94
CA SER A 10 17.99 13.41 13.71
C SER A 10 17.33 12.32 14.56
N MET A 11 16.17 12.56 15.14
CA MET A 11 15.42 11.56 15.92
C MET A 11 14.95 10.40 15.05
N LEU A 12 14.43 10.65 13.85
CA LEU A 12 14.05 9.58 12.91
C LEU A 12 15.25 8.69 12.57
N LEU A 13 16.38 9.28 12.23
CA LEU A 13 17.61 8.53 11.91
C LEU A 13 18.13 7.72 13.10
N ILE A 14 18.06 8.28 14.31
CA ILE A 14 18.42 7.60 15.56
C ILE A 14 17.50 6.39 15.77
N LEU A 15 16.18 6.56 15.61
CA LEU A 15 15.21 5.48 15.74
C LEU A 15 15.46 4.35 14.74
N LEU A 16 15.63 4.68 13.45
CA LEU A 16 15.89 3.68 12.41
C LEU A 16 17.19 2.91 12.67
N ASN A 17 18.24 3.60 13.14
CA ASN A 17 19.50 2.95 13.52
C ASN A 17 19.34 2.05 14.75
N TRP A 18 18.59 2.49 15.75
CA TRP A 18 18.28 1.69 16.93
C TRP A 18 17.51 0.42 16.55
N LEU A 19 16.46 0.52 15.72
CA LEU A 19 15.69 -0.61 15.19
C LEU A 19 16.58 -1.57 14.39
N LYS A 20 17.52 -1.06 13.61
CA LYS A 20 18.50 -1.86 12.85
C LYS A 20 19.42 -2.67 13.77
N GLN A 21 19.81 -2.10 14.91
CA GLN A 21 20.65 -2.79 15.92
C GLN A 21 19.85 -3.81 16.72
N HIS A 22 18.56 -3.54 16.99
CA HIS A 22 17.68 -4.40 17.79
C HIS A 22 16.70 -5.18 16.89
N LYS A 23 17.24 -6.03 16.01
CA LYS A 23 16.46 -6.74 14.98
C LYS A 23 15.30 -7.56 15.53
N ALA A 24 15.47 -8.24 16.68
CA ALA A 24 14.40 -9.03 17.28
C ALA A 24 13.24 -8.14 17.73
N VAL A 25 13.53 -6.99 18.37
CA VAL A 25 12.49 -6.02 18.75
C VAL A 25 11.79 -5.47 17.51
N ASN A 26 12.54 -5.09 16.48
CA ASN A 26 11.95 -4.58 15.26
C ASN A 26 11.07 -5.63 14.56
N LEU A 27 11.52 -6.87 14.47
CA LEU A 27 10.74 -7.97 13.91
C LEU A 27 9.44 -8.21 14.70
N SER A 28 9.51 -8.16 16.04
CA SER A 28 8.32 -8.24 16.89
C SER A 28 7.35 -7.09 16.62
N LEU A 29 7.85 -5.86 16.46
CA LEU A 29 7.02 -4.70 16.12
C LEU A 29 6.36 -4.86 14.74
N VAL A 30 7.07 -5.38 13.73
CA VAL A 30 6.53 -5.68 12.41
C VAL A 30 5.35 -6.65 12.51
N PHE A 31 5.51 -7.76 13.23
CA PHE A 31 4.45 -8.75 13.37
C PHE A 31 3.29 -8.22 14.23
N ILE A 32 3.56 -7.59 15.37
CA ILE A 32 2.50 -7.03 16.24
C ILE A 32 1.69 -6.00 15.46
N TYR A 33 2.37 -5.06 14.78
CA TYR A 33 1.68 -4.02 14.02
C TYR A 33 0.91 -4.62 12.83
N GLY A 34 1.55 -5.47 12.02
CA GLY A 34 0.90 -6.10 10.87
C GLY A 34 -0.33 -6.95 11.24
N ILE A 35 -0.24 -7.71 12.34
CA ILE A 35 -1.37 -8.48 12.86
C ILE A 35 -2.45 -7.54 13.41
N SER A 36 -2.06 -6.47 14.11
CA SER A 36 -3.05 -5.53 14.68
C SER A 36 -3.86 -4.82 13.59
N LEU A 37 -3.29 -4.53 12.42
CA LEU A 37 -4.04 -3.96 11.30
C LEU A 37 -5.18 -4.88 10.86
N VAL A 38 -4.91 -6.18 10.73
CA VAL A 38 -5.93 -7.18 10.35
C VAL A 38 -7.08 -7.22 11.37
N PHE A 39 -6.78 -7.29 12.67
CA PHE A 39 -7.82 -7.42 13.70
C PHE A 39 -8.51 -6.11 14.06
N LEU A 40 -7.85 -4.96 13.87
CA LEU A 40 -8.46 -3.64 14.15
C LEU A 40 -9.27 -3.11 12.96
N HIS A 41 -9.22 -3.76 11.81
CA HIS A 41 -9.94 -3.33 10.62
C HIS A 41 -11.44 -3.16 10.91
N ASP A 42 -12.10 -4.18 11.44
CA ASP A 42 -13.53 -4.15 11.77
C ASP A 42 -13.90 -3.03 12.78
N PHE A 43 -13.01 -2.77 13.74
CA PHE A 43 -13.19 -1.65 14.68
C PHE A 43 -13.18 -0.29 13.95
N PHE A 44 -12.25 -0.07 13.03
CA PHE A 44 -12.18 1.18 12.27
C PHE A 44 -13.34 1.33 11.28
N VAL A 45 -13.74 0.24 10.63
CA VAL A 45 -14.95 0.22 9.78
C VAL A 45 -16.20 0.56 10.61
N GLY A 46 -16.37 -0.05 11.79
CA GLY A 46 -17.46 0.24 12.69
C GLY A 46 -17.49 1.70 13.15
N LEU A 47 -16.33 2.28 13.47
CA LEU A 47 -16.19 3.69 13.82
C LEU A 47 -16.58 4.61 12.65
N SER A 48 -16.11 4.30 11.44
CA SER A 48 -16.45 5.01 10.22
C SER A 48 -17.96 4.97 9.96
N TYR A 49 -18.57 3.79 10.04
CA TYR A 49 -20.00 3.59 9.83
C TYR A 49 -20.86 4.37 10.85
N ASN A 50 -20.51 4.35 12.14
CA ASN A 50 -21.19 5.12 13.17
C ASN A 50 -21.11 6.63 12.92
N THR A 51 -19.95 7.11 12.48
CA THR A 51 -19.75 8.53 12.13
C THR A 51 -20.57 8.91 10.90
N MET A 52 -20.60 8.05 9.89
CA MET A 52 -21.41 8.21 8.69
C MET A 52 -22.91 8.31 9.00
N ASN A 53 -23.41 7.43 9.85
CA ASN A 53 -24.82 7.45 10.29
C ASN A 53 -25.17 8.72 11.05
N SER A 54 -24.23 9.27 11.83
CA SER A 54 -24.42 10.51 12.59
C SER A 54 -24.45 11.75 11.71
N LEU A 55 -23.67 11.77 10.61
CA LEU A 55 -23.51 12.95 9.75
C LEU A 55 -24.36 12.92 8.48
N SER A 56 -25.03 11.85 8.16
CA SER A 56 -25.47 11.44 6.84
C SER A 56 -24.31 11.21 5.86
N LEU A 57 -24.51 10.28 4.96
CA LEU A 57 -23.43 9.78 4.08
C LEU A 57 -22.89 10.84 3.09
N PRO A 58 -23.71 11.73 2.44
CA PRO A 58 -23.16 12.80 1.58
C PRO A 58 -22.29 13.79 2.35
N VAL A 59 -22.66 14.13 3.61
CA VAL A 59 -21.91 15.05 4.45
C VAL A 59 -20.61 14.38 4.89
N TYR A 60 -20.67 13.14 5.36
CA TYR A 60 -19.51 12.35 5.74
C TYR A 60 -18.49 12.26 4.60
N ASN A 61 -18.93 11.83 3.41
CA ASN A 61 -18.07 11.68 2.25
C ASN A 61 -17.42 13.03 1.83
N LYS A 62 -18.16 14.14 1.92
CA LYS A 62 -17.63 15.48 1.65
C LYS A 62 -16.60 15.92 2.71
N VAL A 63 -16.85 15.65 4.00
CA VAL A 63 -15.90 15.97 5.07
C VAL A 63 -14.60 15.18 4.88
N VAL A 64 -14.69 13.88 4.63
CA VAL A 64 -13.51 13.05 4.35
C VAL A 64 -12.73 13.59 3.16
N LEU A 65 -13.40 13.97 2.06
CA LEU A 65 -12.74 14.57 0.90
C LEU A 65 -11.95 15.84 1.28
N ILE A 66 -12.59 16.76 2.01
CA ILE A 66 -11.97 18.04 2.38
C ILE A 66 -10.75 17.79 3.29
N VAL A 67 -10.89 16.94 4.31
CA VAL A 67 -9.81 16.62 5.25
C VAL A 67 -8.64 15.95 4.51
N SER A 68 -8.93 15.00 3.63
CA SER A 68 -7.92 14.30 2.84
C SER A 68 -7.18 15.21 1.87
N LEU A 69 -7.90 16.10 1.18
CA LEU A 69 -7.28 17.08 0.28
C LEU A 69 -6.41 18.08 1.05
N CYS A 70 -6.92 18.64 2.16
CA CYS A 70 -6.15 19.58 2.97
C CYS A 70 -4.89 18.92 3.56
N GLY A 71 -5.04 17.70 4.12
CA GLY A 71 -3.91 16.93 4.64
C GLY A 71 -2.90 16.56 3.55
N GLY A 72 -3.39 16.04 2.43
CA GLY A 72 -2.54 15.66 1.28
C GLY A 72 -1.76 16.85 0.72
N VAL A 73 -2.42 18.00 0.52
CA VAL A 73 -1.76 19.22 0.05
C VAL A 73 -0.71 19.72 1.06
N ALA A 74 -1.01 19.70 2.36
CA ALA A 74 -0.08 20.11 3.40
C ALA A 74 1.18 19.22 3.44
N VAL A 75 0.99 17.89 3.37
CA VAL A 75 2.09 16.93 3.31
C VAL A 75 2.91 17.12 2.04
N PHE A 76 2.26 17.20 0.88
CA PHE A 76 2.93 17.39 -0.41
C PHE A 76 3.75 18.69 -0.46
N ALA A 77 3.18 19.82 0.00
CA ALA A 77 3.87 21.09 0.07
C ALA A 77 5.09 21.03 1.02
N SER A 78 4.95 20.33 2.16
CA SER A 78 6.04 20.11 3.10
C SER A 78 7.18 19.29 2.47
N LEU A 79 6.85 18.23 1.71
CA LEU A 79 7.83 17.41 1.00
C LEU A 79 8.53 18.20 -0.11
N LEU A 80 7.81 19.03 -0.86
CA LEU A 80 8.40 19.92 -1.87
C LEU A 80 9.36 20.93 -1.22
N TYR A 81 8.99 21.49 -0.06
CA TYR A 81 9.86 22.40 0.68
C TYR A 81 11.13 21.70 1.18
N MET A 82 11.01 20.48 1.73
CA MET A 82 12.18 19.68 2.12
C MET A 82 13.07 19.37 0.91
N LEU A 83 12.45 19.01 -0.20
CA LEU A 83 13.13 18.68 -1.45
C LEU A 83 13.84 19.91 -2.06
N TYR A 84 13.27 21.10 -1.92
CA TYR A 84 13.91 22.36 -2.34
C TYR A 84 15.25 22.57 -1.63
N LYS A 85 15.37 22.21 -0.35
CA LYS A 85 16.59 22.29 0.45
C LYS A 85 17.60 21.16 0.16
N THR A 86 17.19 20.11 -0.54
CA THR A 86 18.03 18.93 -0.83
C THR A 86 18.67 19.11 -2.20
N THR A 87 19.97 18.86 -2.32
CA THR A 87 20.69 18.91 -3.62
C THR A 87 20.89 17.52 -4.21
N GLU A 88 21.11 16.52 -3.34
CA GLU A 88 21.41 15.14 -3.74
C GLU A 88 20.19 14.44 -4.36
N ASN A 89 20.36 13.90 -5.56
CA ASN A 89 19.34 13.14 -6.30
C ASN A 89 17.99 13.87 -6.45
N ARG A 90 17.97 15.21 -6.39
CA ARG A 90 16.75 16.05 -6.35
C ARG A 90 15.78 15.74 -7.49
N ARG A 91 16.30 15.56 -8.73
CA ARG A 91 15.45 15.27 -9.91
C ARG A 91 14.71 13.95 -9.77
N TRP A 92 15.39 12.91 -9.30
CA TRP A 92 14.80 11.60 -9.10
C TRP A 92 13.82 11.58 -7.92
N LYS A 93 14.16 12.20 -6.81
CA LYS A 93 13.24 12.38 -5.67
C LYS A 93 11.96 13.09 -6.10
N LEU A 94 12.09 14.17 -6.89
CA LEU A 94 10.94 14.90 -7.44
C LEU A 94 10.11 14.01 -8.39
N PHE A 95 10.78 13.26 -9.29
CA PHE A 95 10.10 12.35 -10.20
C PHE A 95 9.25 11.30 -9.43
N PHE A 96 9.84 10.60 -8.47
CA PHE A 96 9.12 9.60 -7.70
C PHE A 96 7.99 10.21 -6.84
N LEU A 97 8.23 11.38 -6.25
CA LEU A 97 7.20 12.09 -5.50
C LEU A 97 6.00 12.46 -6.40
N LEU A 98 6.25 13.07 -7.55
CA LEU A 98 5.20 13.47 -8.49
C LEU A 98 4.48 12.25 -9.07
N ALA A 99 5.22 11.23 -9.52
CA ALA A 99 4.64 10.03 -10.11
C ALA A 99 3.75 9.28 -9.09
N THR A 100 4.25 9.06 -7.87
CA THR A 100 3.46 8.38 -6.82
C THR A 100 2.25 9.21 -6.41
N SER A 101 2.39 10.53 -6.24
CA SER A 101 1.25 11.41 -5.93
C SER A 101 0.20 11.40 -7.03
N LEU A 102 0.63 11.39 -8.31
CA LEU A 102 -0.28 11.27 -9.45
C LEU A 102 -1.01 9.92 -9.44
N LEU A 103 -0.28 8.82 -9.21
CA LEU A 103 -0.90 7.47 -9.12
C LEU A 103 -1.93 7.41 -8.00
N ILE A 104 -1.63 7.95 -6.80
CA ILE A 104 -2.59 8.03 -5.69
C ILE A 104 -3.81 8.89 -6.09
N ALA A 105 -3.60 10.02 -6.75
CA ALA A 105 -4.70 10.89 -7.17
C ALA A 105 -5.58 10.23 -8.25
N LEU A 106 -5.00 9.50 -9.20
CA LEU A 106 -5.74 8.73 -10.20
C LEU A 106 -6.50 7.57 -9.56
N HIS A 107 -5.87 6.89 -8.61
CA HIS A 107 -6.50 5.82 -7.82
C HIS A 107 -7.72 6.36 -7.08
N TYR A 108 -7.55 7.45 -6.33
CA TYR A 108 -8.64 8.14 -5.64
C TYR A 108 -9.80 8.50 -6.58
N LYS A 109 -9.49 8.97 -7.79
CA LYS A 109 -10.48 9.43 -8.75
C LYS A 109 -11.27 8.30 -9.41
N PHE A 110 -10.62 7.15 -9.69
CA PHE A 110 -11.17 6.12 -10.58
C PHE A 110 -11.43 4.78 -9.90
N LEU A 111 -10.80 4.53 -8.74
CA LEU A 111 -10.80 3.22 -8.11
C LEU A 111 -11.45 3.22 -6.73
N PHE A 112 -11.62 4.37 -6.09
CA PHE A 112 -12.33 4.45 -4.82
C PHE A 112 -13.84 4.42 -5.02
N GLU A 113 -14.48 3.57 -4.25
CA GLU A 113 -15.92 3.55 -4.08
C GLU A 113 -16.36 4.69 -3.16
N MET A 114 -15.66 4.88 -2.05
CA MET A 114 -15.92 5.91 -1.04
C MET A 114 -14.65 6.68 -0.71
N ASN A 115 -14.81 7.97 -0.37
CA ASN A 115 -13.66 8.81 -0.04
C ASN A 115 -12.89 8.34 1.21
N ILE A 116 -13.51 7.55 2.10
CA ILE A 116 -12.86 7.02 3.30
C ILE A 116 -11.74 6.03 2.98
N GLU A 117 -11.78 5.38 1.82
CA GLU A 117 -10.74 4.46 1.37
C GLU A 117 -9.36 5.11 1.26
N VAL A 118 -9.30 6.47 1.30
CA VAL A 118 -8.02 7.19 1.42
C VAL A 118 -7.21 6.79 2.67
N VAL A 119 -7.83 6.20 3.68
CA VAL A 119 -7.14 5.71 4.89
C VAL A 119 -6.10 4.65 4.53
N HIS A 120 -6.34 3.85 3.51
CA HIS A 120 -5.41 2.84 2.99
C HIS A 120 -4.05 3.44 2.62
N VAL A 121 -3.98 4.69 2.16
CA VAL A 121 -2.69 5.37 1.90
C VAL A 121 -1.80 5.39 3.15
N LEU A 122 -2.38 5.39 4.35
CA LEU A 122 -1.66 5.49 5.63
C LEU A 122 -1.53 4.15 6.34
N GLU A 123 -2.42 3.21 6.09
CA GLU A 123 -2.60 1.99 6.88
C GLU A 123 -1.31 1.17 7.00
N PHE A 124 -0.66 0.88 5.89
CA PHE A 124 0.57 0.07 5.87
C PHE A 124 1.87 0.89 5.80
N THR A 125 1.80 2.23 5.82
CA THR A 125 2.99 3.09 5.75
C THR A 125 3.98 2.82 6.88
N LEU A 126 3.48 2.72 8.13
CA LEU A 126 4.33 2.44 9.28
C LEU A 126 4.96 1.05 9.20
N LEU A 127 4.24 0.04 8.69
CA LEU A 127 4.78 -1.30 8.49
C LEU A 127 5.98 -1.27 7.54
N SER A 128 5.87 -0.56 6.41
CA SER A 128 6.98 -0.42 5.46
C SER A 128 8.19 0.31 6.08
N VAL A 129 7.95 1.30 6.94
CA VAL A 129 9.02 2.00 7.69
C VAL A 129 9.71 1.06 8.69
N LEU A 130 8.95 0.19 9.38
CA LEU A 130 9.51 -0.82 10.30
C LEU A 130 10.29 -1.91 9.56
N LEU A 131 9.88 -2.28 8.35
CA LEU A 131 10.59 -3.24 7.51
C LEU A 131 11.92 -2.70 6.98
N PHE A 132 12.02 -1.39 6.76
CA PHE A 132 13.22 -0.79 6.16
C PHE A 132 14.52 -1.06 6.93
N PRO A 133 14.63 -0.93 8.28
CA PRO A 133 15.84 -1.24 9.02
C PRO A 133 16.27 -2.72 8.93
N LEU A 134 15.31 -3.64 8.70
CA LEU A 134 15.58 -5.08 8.53
C LEU A 134 16.12 -5.39 7.13
N LEU A 135 15.52 -4.77 6.10
CA LEU A 135 15.74 -5.11 4.70
C LEU A 135 16.77 -4.20 4.01
N GLY A 136 16.91 -2.96 4.46
CA GLY A 136 17.85 -1.98 3.92
C GLY A 136 17.57 -1.53 2.49
N SER A 137 16.38 -1.85 1.94
CA SER A 137 15.97 -1.52 0.58
C SER A 137 14.58 -0.90 0.58
N PHE A 138 14.37 0.19 -0.14
CA PHE A 138 13.04 0.81 -0.27
C PHE A 138 12.07 -0.13 -1.01
N GLY A 139 12.51 -0.72 -2.12
CA GLY A 139 11.68 -1.68 -2.87
C GLY A 139 11.35 -2.93 -2.06
N ALA A 140 12.33 -3.47 -1.30
CA ALA A 140 12.07 -4.59 -0.41
C ALA A 140 11.05 -4.23 0.69
N SER A 141 11.17 -3.05 1.30
CA SER A 141 10.23 -2.61 2.32
C SER A 141 8.81 -2.52 1.79
N VAL A 142 8.60 -2.05 0.56
CA VAL A 142 7.29 -2.06 -0.10
C VAL A 142 6.85 -3.47 -0.46
N ALA A 143 7.69 -4.28 -1.10
CA ALA A 143 7.31 -5.62 -1.54
C ALA A 143 6.98 -6.57 -0.37
N PHE A 144 7.73 -6.49 0.73
CA PHE A 144 7.50 -7.35 1.90
C PHE A 144 6.33 -6.91 2.80
N THR A 145 5.67 -5.76 2.53
CA THR A 145 4.35 -5.47 3.12
C THR A 145 3.23 -6.25 2.44
N LEU A 146 3.40 -6.67 1.18
CA LEU A 146 2.37 -7.35 0.39
C LEU A 146 1.72 -8.55 1.09
N PRO A 147 2.46 -9.46 1.77
CA PRO A 147 1.83 -10.56 2.51
C PRO A 147 0.85 -10.08 3.60
N PHE A 148 1.17 -9.01 4.32
CA PHE A 148 0.30 -8.47 5.37
C PHE A 148 -0.94 -7.80 4.78
N ILE A 149 -0.77 -7.02 3.71
CA ILE A 149 -1.87 -6.41 2.95
C ILE A 149 -2.78 -7.50 2.41
N PHE A 150 -2.22 -8.52 1.76
CA PHE A 150 -3.02 -9.62 1.21
C PHE A 150 -3.77 -10.41 2.29
N VAL A 151 -3.15 -10.65 3.45
CA VAL A 151 -3.82 -11.31 4.59
C VAL A 151 -4.95 -10.44 5.13
N ASN A 152 -4.79 -9.10 5.16
CA ASN A 152 -5.85 -8.17 5.54
C ASN A 152 -7.06 -8.28 4.61
N GLU A 153 -6.84 -8.19 3.29
CA GLU A 153 -7.90 -8.29 2.30
C GLU A 153 -8.56 -9.68 2.27
N TRP A 154 -7.74 -10.74 2.39
CA TRP A 154 -8.24 -12.10 2.50
C TRP A 154 -9.12 -12.29 3.75
N TYR A 155 -8.71 -11.72 4.89
CA TYR A 155 -9.46 -11.81 6.14
C TYR A 155 -10.80 -11.08 6.04
N GLN A 156 -10.84 -9.91 5.42
CA GLN A 156 -12.09 -9.19 5.14
C GLN A 156 -13.01 -10.02 4.23
N TYR A 157 -12.47 -10.54 3.15
CA TYR A 157 -13.23 -11.30 2.14
C TYR A 157 -13.79 -12.62 2.67
N VAL A 158 -12.99 -13.39 3.43
CA VAL A 158 -13.35 -14.77 3.81
C VAL A 158 -13.94 -14.84 5.23
N VAL A 159 -13.52 -13.96 6.15
CA VAL A 159 -13.84 -14.09 7.58
C VAL A 159 -14.77 -12.99 8.08
N LEU A 160 -14.49 -11.72 7.80
CA LEU A 160 -15.28 -10.62 8.37
C LEU A 160 -16.61 -10.44 7.63
N TYR A 161 -16.59 -10.47 6.30
CA TYR A 161 -17.75 -10.14 5.47
C TYR A 161 -18.07 -11.23 4.45
N PRO A 162 -18.21 -12.51 4.88
CA PRO A 162 -18.44 -13.63 3.95
C PRO A 162 -19.78 -13.45 3.22
N GLY A 163 -19.72 -13.46 1.89
CA GLY A 163 -20.89 -13.30 1.02
C GLY A 163 -21.33 -11.84 0.78
N TYR A 164 -20.82 -10.88 1.56
CA TYR A 164 -21.02 -9.46 1.30
C TYR A 164 -19.92 -8.92 0.36
N ILE A 165 -18.65 -9.07 0.75
CA ILE A 165 -17.53 -8.87 -0.15
C ILE A 165 -17.43 -10.10 -1.07
N GLN A 166 -17.45 -9.88 -2.37
CA GLN A 166 -17.50 -10.96 -3.36
C GLN A 166 -16.17 -11.18 -4.09
N TYR A 167 -15.13 -10.42 -3.76
CA TYR A 167 -13.79 -10.51 -4.36
C TYR A 167 -12.71 -9.98 -3.43
N ILE A 168 -11.47 -10.41 -3.68
CA ILE A 168 -10.29 -9.78 -3.06
C ILE A 168 -10.11 -8.38 -3.67
N GLU A 169 -10.05 -7.36 -2.84
CA GLU A 169 -9.99 -5.96 -3.27
C GLU A 169 -8.58 -5.55 -3.70
N PHE A 170 -8.26 -5.79 -4.97
CA PHE A 170 -6.99 -5.35 -5.53
C PHE A 170 -6.82 -3.83 -5.56
N ASN A 171 -7.91 -3.06 -5.56
CA ASN A 171 -7.86 -1.61 -5.44
C ASN A 171 -7.16 -1.24 -4.13
N ASP A 172 -7.57 -1.86 -3.01
CA ASP A 172 -7.01 -1.59 -1.69
C ASP A 172 -5.57 -2.07 -1.57
N ILE A 173 -5.25 -3.24 -2.11
CA ILE A 173 -3.86 -3.74 -2.17
C ILE A 173 -2.93 -2.74 -2.88
N VAL A 174 -3.38 -2.18 -3.99
CA VAL A 174 -2.56 -1.24 -4.80
C VAL A 174 -2.37 0.09 -4.07
N ILE A 175 -3.43 0.64 -3.47
CA ILE A 175 -3.31 1.94 -2.77
C ILE A 175 -2.48 1.82 -1.49
N ASP A 176 -2.56 0.70 -0.75
CA ASP A 176 -1.69 0.39 0.38
C ASP A 176 -0.21 0.35 -0.02
N LEU A 177 0.11 -0.32 -1.14
CA LEU A 177 1.48 -0.36 -1.67
C LEU A 177 1.96 1.02 -2.12
N LEU A 178 1.10 1.85 -2.71
CA LEU A 178 1.44 3.23 -3.06
C LEU A 178 1.71 4.08 -1.82
N GLY A 179 0.93 3.88 -0.74
CA GLY A 179 1.16 4.49 0.56
C GLY A 179 2.51 4.08 1.16
N CYS A 180 2.83 2.78 1.15
CA CYS A 180 4.13 2.26 1.55
C CYS A 180 5.27 2.89 0.74
N GLY A 181 5.10 2.99 -0.56
CA GLY A 181 6.06 3.63 -1.45
C GLY A 181 6.24 5.12 -1.16
N MET A 182 5.16 5.84 -0.86
CA MET A 182 5.21 7.24 -0.43
C MET A 182 6.02 7.39 0.87
N ALA A 183 5.84 6.49 1.85
CA ALA A 183 6.65 6.48 3.07
C ALA A 183 8.16 6.31 2.75
N MET A 184 8.52 5.46 1.80
CA MET A 184 9.91 5.28 1.37
C MET A 184 10.46 6.54 0.68
N ILE A 185 9.64 7.26 -0.11
CA ILE A 185 10.02 8.55 -0.71
C ILE A 185 10.27 9.59 0.40
N VAL A 186 9.43 9.63 1.42
CA VAL A 186 9.62 10.51 2.59
C VAL A 186 10.97 10.21 3.27
N LEU A 187 11.28 8.94 3.53
CA LEU A 187 12.58 8.53 4.09
C LEU A 187 13.75 8.98 3.19
N TRP A 188 13.62 8.81 1.89
CA TRP A 188 14.66 9.23 0.94
C TRP A 188 14.84 10.76 0.92
N ILE A 189 13.76 11.53 0.92
CA ILE A 189 13.82 13.01 1.02
C ILE A 189 14.47 13.42 2.34
N ALA A 190 14.17 12.70 3.43
CA ALA A 190 14.78 12.88 4.75
C ALA A 190 16.27 12.47 4.82
N GLY A 191 16.88 12.01 3.72
CA GLY A 191 18.30 11.68 3.65
C GLY A 191 18.65 10.24 4.02
N VAL A 192 17.65 9.37 4.24
CA VAL A 192 17.88 7.94 4.40
C VAL A 192 18.33 7.34 3.08
N LYS A 193 19.33 6.47 3.12
CA LYS A 193 19.86 5.80 1.91
C LYS A 193 19.68 4.28 2.02
N PRO A 194 19.25 3.63 0.93
CA PRO A 194 19.20 2.17 0.88
C PRO A 194 20.61 1.59 0.80
N VAL A 195 20.76 0.34 1.27
CA VAL A 195 22.01 -0.40 1.14
C VAL A 195 22.26 -0.76 -0.32
N SER A 196 23.48 -0.51 -0.80
CA SER A 196 23.85 -0.86 -2.18
C SER A 196 23.95 -2.38 -2.35
N GLN A 197 23.20 -2.93 -3.29
CA GLN A 197 23.22 -4.34 -3.64
C GLN A 197 23.06 -4.51 -5.16
N PRO A 198 23.73 -5.49 -5.78
CA PRO A 198 23.51 -5.82 -7.19
C PRO A 198 22.09 -6.35 -7.40
N LEU A 199 21.52 -6.10 -8.59
CA LEU A 199 20.10 -6.37 -8.90
C LEU A 199 19.70 -7.82 -8.62
N TYR A 200 20.52 -8.80 -8.97
CA TYR A 200 20.23 -10.24 -8.77
C TYR A 200 20.26 -10.70 -7.31
N LYS A 201 20.79 -9.88 -6.40
CA LYS A 201 20.79 -10.13 -4.93
C LYS A 201 19.73 -9.32 -4.20
N LYS A 202 18.93 -8.52 -4.90
CA LYS A 202 17.89 -7.72 -4.27
C LYS A 202 16.77 -8.62 -3.77
N PRO A 203 16.48 -8.60 -2.46
CA PRO A 203 15.49 -9.50 -1.86
C PRO A 203 14.09 -9.32 -2.46
N GLU A 204 13.72 -8.10 -2.85
CA GLU A 204 12.45 -7.79 -3.50
C GLU A 204 12.29 -8.49 -4.86
N ILE A 205 13.33 -8.58 -5.65
CA ILE A 205 13.27 -9.25 -6.97
C ILE A 205 13.10 -10.76 -6.80
N ILE A 206 13.85 -11.35 -5.86
CA ILE A 206 13.74 -12.78 -5.54
C ILE A 206 12.35 -13.08 -4.98
N PHE A 207 11.88 -12.24 -4.05
CA PHE A 207 10.56 -12.38 -3.45
C PHE A 207 9.45 -12.33 -4.51
N LEU A 208 9.44 -11.32 -5.38
CA LEU A 208 8.45 -11.21 -6.46
C LEU A 208 8.50 -12.41 -7.41
N ALA A 209 9.69 -12.86 -7.78
CA ALA A 209 9.82 -14.06 -8.63
C ALA A 209 9.21 -15.30 -7.95
N VAL A 210 9.50 -15.52 -6.67
CA VAL A 210 8.95 -16.65 -5.90
C VAL A 210 7.43 -16.54 -5.77
N VAL A 211 6.90 -15.36 -5.45
CA VAL A 211 5.44 -15.13 -5.32
C VAL A 211 4.74 -15.39 -6.67
N ASN A 212 5.28 -14.88 -7.77
CA ASN A 212 4.68 -15.11 -9.10
C ASN A 212 4.71 -16.59 -9.51
N VAL A 213 5.83 -17.28 -9.27
CA VAL A 213 5.91 -18.73 -9.51
C VAL A 213 4.88 -19.48 -8.65
N LEU A 214 4.75 -19.12 -7.36
CA LEU A 214 3.76 -19.72 -6.47
C LEU A 214 2.34 -19.50 -7.00
N ILE A 215 1.98 -18.28 -7.40
CA ILE A 215 0.66 -17.98 -7.98
C ILE A 215 0.41 -18.83 -9.23
N VAL A 216 1.38 -18.96 -10.14
CA VAL A 216 1.25 -19.80 -11.34
C VAL A 216 1.04 -21.27 -10.97
N VAL A 217 1.79 -21.79 -9.98
CA VAL A 217 1.62 -23.17 -9.49
C VAL A 217 0.24 -23.36 -8.88
N LEU A 218 -0.24 -22.45 -8.04
CA LEU A 218 -1.56 -22.52 -7.40
C LEU A 218 -2.70 -22.46 -8.44
N LEU A 219 -2.55 -21.67 -9.49
CA LEU A 219 -3.49 -21.62 -10.61
C LEU A 219 -3.45 -22.92 -11.43
N ALA A 220 -2.25 -23.41 -11.75
CA ALA A 220 -2.10 -24.65 -12.53
C ALA A 220 -2.61 -25.91 -11.79
N THR A 221 -2.53 -25.90 -10.46
CA THR A 221 -3.06 -26.97 -9.61
C THR A 221 -4.52 -26.77 -9.20
N CYS A 222 -5.17 -25.75 -9.70
CA CYS A 222 -6.54 -25.35 -9.35
C CYS A 222 -6.79 -25.09 -7.84
N VAL A 223 -5.77 -24.93 -7.02
CA VAL A 223 -5.91 -24.52 -5.61
C VAL A 223 -6.42 -23.09 -5.52
N LEU A 224 -5.96 -22.24 -6.45
CA LEU A 224 -6.40 -20.87 -6.65
C LEU A 224 -7.09 -20.75 -8.01
N THR A 225 -8.20 -20.01 -8.08
CA THR A 225 -8.84 -19.65 -9.34
C THR A 225 -9.23 -18.18 -9.35
N PHE A 226 -9.32 -17.60 -10.55
CA PHE A 226 -9.74 -16.20 -10.67
C PHE A 226 -11.25 -16.04 -10.50
N TYR A 227 -12.04 -16.99 -11.07
CA TYR A 227 -13.50 -16.92 -11.13
C TYR A 227 -14.15 -18.27 -10.80
N PRO A 228 -15.44 -18.28 -10.39
CA PRO A 228 -16.15 -19.50 -10.06
C PRO A 228 -16.21 -20.54 -11.19
N ASP A 229 -16.30 -20.08 -12.45
CA ASP A 229 -16.40 -20.97 -13.63
C ASP A 229 -15.13 -21.79 -13.87
N ASN A 230 -14.02 -21.39 -13.25
CA ASN A 230 -12.73 -22.07 -13.32
C ASN A 230 -12.49 -23.02 -12.12
N LYS A 231 -13.52 -23.27 -11.27
CA LYS A 231 -13.38 -24.16 -10.11
C LYS A 231 -13.13 -25.60 -10.54
N CYS A 232 -12.19 -26.22 -9.83
CA CYS A 232 -11.95 -27.65 -9.82
C CYS A 232 -12.29 -28.21 -8.43
N GLU A 233 -12.27 -29.52 -8.26
CA GLU A 233 -12.56 -30.18 -6.96
C GLU A 233 -11.63 -29.68 -5.82
N ASN A 234 -10.38 -29.33 -6.17
CA ASN A 234 -9.37 -28.89 -5.19
C ASN A 234 -9.31 -27.37 -4.98
N THR A 235 -10.27 -26.59 -5.51
CA THR A 235 -10.23 -25.13 -5.38
C THR A 235 -10.46 -24.70 -3.94
N PHE A 236 -9.42 -24.12 -3.34
CA PHE A 236 -9.45 -23.58 -1.99
C PHE A 236 -9.87 -22.10 -1.97
N LEU A 237 -9.39 -21.31 -2.94
CA LEU A 237 -9.65 -19.88 -2.99
C LEU A 237 -10.05 -19.44 -4.39
N VAL A 238 -11.15 -18.70 -4.47
CA VAL A 238 -11.61 -17.98 -5.66
C VAL A 238 -11.39 -16.50 -5.42
N LEU A 239 -10.61 -15.84 -6.26
CA LEU A 239 -10.26 -14.42 -6.04
C LEU A 239 -11.43 -13.47 -6.32
N ASN A 240 -12.37 -13.87 -7.18
CA ASN A 240 -13.55 -13.08 -7.50
C ASN A 240 -14.75 -14.01 -7.69
N GLN A 241 -15.76 -13.87 -6.84
CA GLN A 241 -17.00 -14.69 -6.87
C GLN A 241 -18.04 -14.12 -7.85
N LEU A 242 -17.83 -12.88 -8.35
CA LEU A 242 -18.72 -12.31 -9.33
C LEU A 242 -18.68 -13.13 -10.63
N GLN A 243 -19.85 -13.51 -11.13
CA GLN A 243 -19.94 -14.13 -12.43
C GLN A 243 -19.54 -13.13 -13.52
N ASN A 244 -18.69 -13.55 -14.41
CA ASN A 244 -18.14 -12.71 -15.47
C ASN A 244 -19.16 -12.48 -16.59
N PRO A 245 -19.13 -11.28 -17.27
CA PRO A 245 -18.26 -10.16 -16.98
C PRO A 245 -18.99 -9.08 -16.18
N HIS A 246 -18.52 -8.72 -15.00
CA HIS A 246 -18.95 -7.43 -14.46
C HIS A 246 -18.47 -6.28 -15.36
N MET A 247 -19.28 -5.24 -15.44
CA MET A 247 -18.96 -4.07 -16.26
C MET A 247 -17.62 -3.48 -15.83
N PHE A 248 -16.86 -2.88 -16.77
CA PHE A 248 -15.59 -2.22 -16.46
C PHE A 248 -15.79 -1.11 -15.42
N TRP A 249 -16.87 -0.35 -15.57
CA TRP A 249 -17.26 0.68 -14.61
C TRP A 249 -18.41 0.19 -13.75
N GLN A 250 -18.25 0.27 -12.44
CA GLN A 250 -19.31 0.05 -11.46
C GLN A 250 -19.96 1.39 -11.11
N THR A 251 -21.24 1.37 -10.80
CA THR A 251 -21.96 2.58 -10.36
C THR A 251 -22.09 2.51 -8.85
N HIS A 252 -21.53 3.50 -8.19
CA HIS A 252 -21.69 3.67 -6.76
C HIS A 252 -23.11 4.09 -6.38
N VAL A 253 -23.51 3.84 -5.12
CA VAL A 253 -24.79 4.25 -4.52
C VAL A 253 -25.06 5.76 -4.68
N TYR A 254 -24.02 6.58 -4.86
CA TYR A 254 -24.09 8.05 -5.08
C TYR A 254 -23.99 8.48 -6.54
N GLY A 255 -24.08 7.56 -7.49
CA GLY A 255 -23.92 7.86 -8.90
C GLY A 255 -22.47 8.15 -9.35
N ALA A 256 -21.48 8.06 -8.46
CA ALA A 256 -20.09 8.01 -8.85
C ALA A 256 -19.80 6.71 -9.59
N VAL A 257 -18.84 6.75 -10.51
CA VAL A 257 -18.44 5.58 -11.29
C VAL A 257 -17.01 5.26 -10.93
N TYR A 258 -16.76 4.02 -10.56
CA TYR A 258 -15.44 3.52 -10.18
C TYR A 258 -15.13 2.20 -10.90
N HIS A 259 -13.85 1.82 -10.94
CA HIS A 259 -13.43 0.58 -11.54
C HIS A 259 -12.95 -0.40 -10.46
N VAL A 260 -13.44 -1.62 -10.49
CA VAL A 260 -12.96 -2.73 -9.65
C VAL A 260 -11.93 -3.52 -10.45
N MET A 261 -10.69 -3.57 -9.97
CA MET A 261 -9.63 -4.32 -10.63
C MET A 261 -9.95 -5.81 -10.68
N LYS A 262 -9.86 -6.39 -11.87
CA LYS A 262 -9.96 -7.83 -12.06
C LYS A 262 -8.71 -8.53 -11.52
N PRO A 263 -8.78 -9.81 -11.10
CA PRO A 263 -7.64 -10.50 -10.49
C PRO A 263 -6.35 -10.42 -11.30
N LEU A 264 -6.40 -10.67 -12.61
CA LEU A 264 -5.20 -10.59 -13.46
C LEU A 264 -4.68 -9.15 -13.58
N GLU A 265 -5.57 -8.17 -13.71
CA GLU A 265 -5.24 -6.74 -13.77
C GLU A 265 -4.56 -6.31 -12.46
N GLY A 266 -5.17 -6.67 -11.32
CA GLY A 266 -4.61 -6.37 -10.00
C GLY A 266 -3.23 -6.98 -9.81
N LEU A 267 -3.03 -8.26 -10.17
CA LEU A 267 -1.72 -8.90 -10.09
C LEU A 267 -0.66 -8.20 -10.95
N VAL A 268 -1.01 -7.77 -12.17
CA VAL A 268 -0.08 -7.03 -13.05
C VAL A 268 0.28 -5.67 -12.44
N ILE A 269 -0.70 -4.94 -11.93
CA ILE A 269 -0.48 -3.61 -11.34
C ILE A 269 0.33 -3.71 -10.04
N VAL A 270 0.02 -4.66 -9.16
CA VAL A 270 0.80 -4.92 -7.92
C VAL A 270 2.27 -5.19 -8.24
N ASN A 271 2.55 -6.05 -9.23
CA ASN A 271 3.92 -6.30 -9.68
C ASN A 271 4.57 -5.03 -10.25
N GLY A 272 3.84 -4.25 -11.04
CA GLY A 272 4.31 -2.98 -11.60
C GLY A 272 4.70 -1.97 -10.50
N VAL A 273 3.88 -1.84 -9.46
CA VAL A 273 4.16 -0.97 -8.30
C VAL A 273 5.41 -1.44 -7.56
N CYS A 274 5.55 -2.74 -7.29
CA CYS A 274 6.73 -3.29 -6.63
C CYS A 274 8.01 -3.08 -7.45
N VAL A 275 7.95 -3.27 -8.77
CA VAL A 275 9.08 -3.00 -9.68
C VAL A 275 9.43 -1.51 -9.72
N PHE A 276 8.43 -0.63 -9.73
CA PHE A 276 8.64 0.82 -9.70
C PHE A 276 9.41 1.26 -8.45
N PHE A 277 9.06 0.76 -7.26
CA PHE A 277 9.79 1.09 -6.03
C PHE A 277 11.12 0.34 -5.89
N SER A 278 11.28 -0.82 -6.53
CA SER A 278 12.59 -1.47 -6.67
C SER A 278 13.54 -0.65 -7.53
N PHE A 279 13.02 -0.01 -8.60
CA PHE A 279 13.77 0.93 -9.42
C PHE A 279 14.15 2.20 -8.63
N MET A 280 13.24 2.72 -7.79
CA MET A 280 13.56 3.81 -6.88
C MET A 280 14.75 3.47 -5.96
N SER A 281 14.74 2.28 -5.36
CA SER A 281 15.89 1.79 -4.56
C SER A 281 17.19 1.76 -5.35
N PHE A 282 17.16 1.35 -6.60
CA PHE A 282 18.34 1.32 -7.47
C PHE A 282 18.89 2.72 -7.75
N VAL A 283 18.00 3.66 -8.05
CA VAL A 283 18.39 5.06 -8.30
C VAL A 283 18.92 5.75 -7.05
N ALA A 284 18.33 5.45 -5.88
CA ALA A 284 18.72 6.04 -4.61
C ALA A 284 20.10 5.56 -4.10
N GLN A 285 20.65 4.50 -4.66
CA GLN A 285 22.00 3.98 -4.36
C GLN A 285 23.12 4.71 -5.10
N LYS A 286 22.79 5.43 -6.18
CA LYS A 286 23.72 6.23 -6.99
C LYS A 286 23.84 7.65 -6.45
#